data_5c0670c3fbbcec28dfed20f8b1e230cd
#
_entry.id   5c0670c3fbbcec28dfed20f8b1e230cd
#
_cell.length_a   1.000
_cell.length_b   1.000
_cell.length_c   1.000
_cell.angle_alpha   90.00
_cell.angle_beta   90.00
_cell.angle_gamma   90.00
#
_symmetry.space_group_name_H-M   'P 1'
#
loop_
_entity.id
_entity.type
_entity.pdbx_description
1 polymer ?
#
loop_
_entity_poly.entity_id
_entity_poly.type
_entity_poly.pdbx_seq_one_letter_code
_entity_poly.pdbx_strand_id
1 'polypeptide(L)'
;DPNIQGIDELVINEESSKKALNFFKKNKCDKIVIFQTTFTDAKFILHFANVINKPICILAFPEPRTGGRLRLNSLCGLNLGMHSLIKNQIVPNFIIINKNKIFYTKKLNNFNKSKYFNNKIENWKKLSLGKNKKPLKEIKNQKIGIIGIRPDGFDTCDYNSREIKEKLNFNIKKLSLNNLFTESKKINKNNIKKTKFLITKDLKGTKDLNQKELEKSISIYHGLENIRKKHDLNAFAVRCWPEMFTEYGCASCGPMAMMNEKKISCACEADVLGSISCNILNQLNGKPSLLVDIVDLDDKDNSVVFWHCGLAPISMSKKGEARVGIHSNRQKPLLHDFRLKPGKITIFRVSKSANKLKFFLIKGEIQNRKNSFSGTSGVVSLGNNTS
;
A
#
# COMPACT_ATOMS: atom_id res chain seq x y z
N ASP A 1 -14.12 29.97 12.08
CA ASP A 1 -15.56 29.78 12.30
C ASP A 1 -15.76 29.48 13.78
N PRO A 2 -16.52 30.32 14.55
CA PRO A 2 -16.73 30.14 15.98
C PRO A 2 -17.46 28.84 16.36
N ASN A 3 -18.05 28.18 15.37
CA ASN A 3 -18.72 26.89 15.55
C ASN A 3 -17.80 25.68 15.37
N ILE A 4 -16.53 25.87 15.00
CA ILE A 4 -15.54 24.81 14.87
C ILE A 4 -14.61 24.88 16.09
N GLN A 5 -14.70 23.87 16.94
CA GLN A 5 -13.83 23.69 18.09
C GLN A 5 -12.95 22.47 17.88
N GLY A 6 -11.75 22.48 18.39
CA GLY A 6 -10.78 21.40 18.24
C GLY A 6 -9.88 21.20 19.46
N ILE A 7 -9.03 20.20 19.37
CA ILE A 7 -7.97 19.96 20.35
C ILE A 7 -6.66 20.55 19.82
N ASP A 8 -5.81 21.02 20.70
CA ASP A 8 -4.55 21.70 20.38
C ASP A 8 -3.37 20.71 20.16
N GLU A 9 -3.64 19.41 20.18
CA GLU A 9 -2.61 18.39 20.00
C GLU A 9 -2.97 17.34 18.95
N LEU A 10 -1.95 16.66 18.40
CA LEU A 10 -2.14 15.55 17.48
C LEU A 10 -2.54 14.27 18.24
N VAL A 11 -3.47 13.52 17.65
CA VAL A 11 -3.83 12.18 18.17
C VAL A 11 -2.82 11.17 17.64
N ILE A 12 -1.84 10.80 18.46
CA ILE A 12 -0.73 9.93 18.09
C ILE A 12 -0.65 8.63 18.92
N ASN A 13 -1.35 8.56 20.03
CA ASN A 13 -1.35 7.43 20.94
C ASN A 13 -2.69 7.35 21.73
N GLU A 14 -2.81 6.38 22.62
CA GLU A 14 -4.01 6.17 23.42
C GLU A 14 -4.30 7.35 24.38
N GLU A 15 -3.27 7.99 24.92
CA GLU A 15 -3.42 9.12 25.83
C GLU A 15 -4.06 10.31 25.11
N SER A 16 -3.46 10.76 23.99
CA SER A 16 -4.01 11.84 23.17
C SER A 16 -5.39 11.49 22.61
N SER A 17 -5.65 10.21 22.30
CA SER A 17 -6.97 9.73 21.90
C SER A 17 -8.01 9.90 23.01
N LYS A 18 -7.67 9.55 24.26
CA LYS A 18 -8.55 9.74 25.42
C LYS A 18 -8.87 11.22 25.67
N LYS A 19 -7.86 12.09 25.57
CA LYS A 19 -8.05 13.55 25.70
C LYS A 19 -9.02 14.07 24.64
N ALA A 20 -8.84 13.68 23.38
CA ALA A 20 -9.73 14.05 22.28
C ALA A 20 -11.16 13.58 22.52
N LEU A 21 -11.37 12.32 22.94
CA LEU A 21 -12.71 11.80 23.24
C LEU A 21 -13.39 12.56 24.38
N ASN A 22 -12.65 12.89 25.44
CA ASN A 22 -13.18 13.67 26.57
C ASN A 22 -13.59 15.08 26.12
N PHE A 23 -12.79 15.71 25.25
CA PHE A 23 -13.12 17.00 24.64
C PHE A 23 -14.44 16.93 23.86
N PHE A 24 -14.63 15.95 22.98
CA PHE A 24 -15.85 15.80 22.20
C PHE A 24 -17.08 15.47 23.05
N LYS A 25 -16.93 14.66 24.09
CA LYS A 25 -18.02 14.37 25.05
C LYS A 25 -18.47 15.62 25.81
N LYS A 26 -17.50 16.45 26.24
CA LYS A 26 -17.77 17.68 27.00
C LYS A 26 -18.47 18.74 26.13
N ASN A 27 -18.08 18.86 24.87
CA ASN A 27 -18.52 19.94 24.00
C ASN A 27 -19.73 19.58 23.09
N LYS A 28 -20.37 18.42 23.29
CA LYS A 28 -21.62 18.01 22.61
C LYS A 28 -21.61 18.26 21.10
N CYS A 29 -20.57 17.83 20.41
CA CYS A 29 -20.44 18.05 18.97
C CYS A 29 -21.52 17.33 18.15
N ASP A 30 -21.97 17.95 17.04
CA ASP A 30 -22.92 17.37 16.11
C ASP A 30 -22.25 16.58 14.99
N LYS A 31 -21.01 16.91 14.67
CA LYS A 31 -20.20 16.33 13.59
C LYS A 31 -18.73 16.33 13.97
N ILE A 32 -17.99 15.42 13.36
CA ILE A 32 -16.54 15.29 13.56
C ILE A 32 -15.82 15.56 12.25
N VAL A 33 -14.79 16.40 12.29
CA VAL A 33 -13.86 16.60 11.20
C VAL A 33 -12.48 16.12 11.63
N ILE A 34 -11.95 15.13 10.95
CA ILE A 34 -10.63 14.55 11.21
C ILE A 34 -9.64 15.05 10.17
N PHE A 35 -8.60 15.74 10.62
CA PHE A 35 -7.47 16.12 9.78
C PHE A 35 -6.48 14.95 9.71
N GLN A 36 -6.53 14.20 8.62
CA GLN A 36 -5.56 13.13 8.34
C GLN A 36 -4.28 13.77 7.79
N THR A 37 -3.47 14.33 8.66
CA THR A 37 -2.28 15.11 8.27
C THR A 37 -1.15 14.24 7.77
N THR A 38 -0.99 13.06 8.36
CA THR A 38 0.06 12.09 7.98
C THR A 38 -0.50 10.69 7.90
N PHE A 39 0.31 9.73 7.45
CA PHE A 39 -0.03 8.33 7.50
C PHE A 39 -0.24 7.85 8.94
N THR A 40 -1.41 7.25 9.19
CA THR A 40 -1.73 6.52 10.44
C THR A 40 -2.52 5.26 10.10
N ASP A 41 -2.52 4.30 11.02
CA ASP A 41 -3.49 3.21 10.96
C ASP A 41 -4.92 3.71 11.27
N ALA A 42 -5.92 2.87 11.02
CA ALA A 42 -7.33 3.25 11.17
C ALA A 42 -7.89 3.09 12.59
N LYS A 43 -7.10 2.70 13.59
CA LYS A 43 -7.59 2.38 14.93
C LYS A 43 -8.33 3.54 15.59
N PHE A 44 -7.70 4.72 15.63
CA PHE A 44 -8.29 5.87 16.29
C PHE A 44 -9.49 6.41 15.53
N ILE A 45 -9.46 6.43 14.20
CA ILE A 45 -10.58 6.87 13.37
C ILE A 45 -11.82 6.01 13.66
N LEU A 46 -11.67 4.69 13.66
CA LEU A 46 -12.76 3.76 13.94
C LEU A 46 -13.23 3.87 15.40
N HIS A 47 -12.30 4.05 16.35
CA HIS A 47 -12.63 4.23 17.75
C HIS A 47 -13.47 5.49 17.98
N PHE A 48 -13.07 6.63 17.41
CA PHE A 48 -13.85 7.86 17.46
C PHE A 48 -15.24 7.70 16.86
N ALA A 49 -15.32 7.06 15.68
CA ALA A 49 -16.60 6.82 15.02
C ALA A 49 -17.58 6.05 15.91
N ASN A 50 -17.11 4.99 16.54
CA ASN A 50 -17.94 4.13 17.39
C ASN A 50 -18.35 4.81 18.72
N VAL A 51 -17.42 5.55 19.35
CA VAL A 51 -17.68 6.15 20.68
C VAL A 51 -18.54 7.41 20.58
N ILE A 52 -18.29 8.25 19.56
CA ILE A 52 -18.98 9.54 19.44
C ILE A 52 -20.29 9.36 18.67
N ASN A 53 -20.36 8.42 17.75
CA ASN A 53 -21.53 8.09 16.93
C ASN A 53 -22.16 9.32 16.24
N LYS A 54 -21.33 10.13 15.61
CA LYS A 54 -21.71 11.34 14.87
C LYS A 54 -21.20 11.28 13.43
N PRO A 55 -21.79 12.02 12.48
CA PRO A 55 -21.27 12.11 11.12
C PRO A 55 -19.81 12.52 11.09
N ILE A 56 -19.00 11.81 10.29
CA ILE A 56 -17.55 12.00 10.18
C ILE A 56 -17.18 12.49 8.80
N CYS A 57 -16.29 13.48 8.75
CA CYS A 57 -15.59 13.91 7.54
C CYS A 57 -14.08 13.82 7.75
N ILE A 58 -13.37 13.13 6.86
CA ILE A 58 -11.91 13.04 6.90
C ILE A 58 -11.34 14.02 5.86
N LEU A 59 -10.50 14.94 6.31
CA LEU A 59 -9.74 15.85 5.45
C LEU A 59 -8.34 15.26 5.23
N ALA A 60 -7.96 15.07 3.97
CA ALA A 60 -6.65 14.54 3.62
C ALA A 60 -5.90 15.48 2.68
N PHE A 61 -4.58 15.36 2.65
CA PHE A 61 -3.68 16.25 1.94
C PHE A 61 -2.84 15.44 0.95
N PRO A 62 -2.86 15.77 -0.35
CA PRO A 62 -1.92 15.20 -1.31
C PRO A 62 -0.48 15.53 -0.93
N GLU A 63 0.42 14.59 -1.18
CA GLU A 63 1.85 14.82 -0.96
C GLU A 63 2.38 15.89 -1.91
N PRO A 64 3.08 16.92 -1.42
CA PRO A 64 3.68 17.91 -2.31
C PRO A 64 4.76 17.29 -3.20
N ARG A 65 4.72 17.52 -4.52
CA ARG A 65 5.69 16.98 -5.50
C ARG A 65 7.05 17.69 -5.44
N THR A 66 7.65 17.76 -4.25
CA THR A 66 8.92 18.46 -4.01
C THR A 66 10.15 17.55 -4.11
N GLY A 67 9.94 16.25 -4.28
CA GLY A 67 11.00 15.24 -4.28
C GLY A 67 11.50 14.88 -2.87
N GLY A 68 12.48 13.97 -2.82
CA GLY A 68 13.06 13.49 -1.58
C GLY A 68 12.12 12.56 -0.79
N ARG A 69 12.24 12.59 0.54
CA ARG A 69 11.44 11.73 1.42
C ARG A 69 9.94 12.04 1.31
N LEU A 70 9.12 11.00 1.23
CA LEU A 70 7.68 11.12 1.43
C LEU A 70 7.41 11.59 2.88
N ARG A 71 6.67 12.67 3.05
CA ARG A 71 6.52 13.36 4.35
C ARG A 71 5.19 13.09 5.01
N LEU A 72 4.11 13.23 4.26
CA LEU A 72 2.74 13.14 4.78
C LEU A 72 2.16 11.74 4.65
N ASN A 73 2.11 11.24 3.43
CA ASN A 73 1.41 10.00 3.08
C ASN A 73 -0.05 9.97 3.59
N SER A 74 -0.67 11.13 3.63
CA SER A 74 -2.01 11.37 4.18
C SER A 74 -3.09 10.61 3.42
N LEU A 75 -2.95 10.47 2.08
CA LEU A 75 -3.93 9.74 1.26
C LEU A 75 -3.97 8.25 1.59
N CYS A 76 -2.85 7.64 1.99
CA CYS A 76 -2.85 6.26 2.48
C CYS A 76 -3.60 6.14 3.81
N GLY A 77 -3.41 7.09 4.73
CA GLY A 77 -4.17 7.15 5.98
C GLY A 77 -5.66 7.35 5.73
N LEU A 78 -6.03 8.23 4.79
CA LEU A 78 -7.42 8.38 4.35
C LEU A 78 -8.00 7.05 3.84
N ASN A 79 -7.28 6.34 2.97
CA ASN A 79 -7.73 5.06 2.41
C ASN A 79 -7.97 4.02 3.50
N LEU A 80 -7.06 3.89 4.47
CA LEU A 80 -7.21 2.98 5.62
C LEU A 80 -8.43 3.35 6.47
N GLY A 81 -8.57 4.63 6.82
CA GLY A 81 -9.70 5.13 7.62
C GLY A 81 -11.04 4.92 6.95
N MET A 82 -11.15 5.31 5.67
CA MET A 82 -12.37 5.11 4.86
C MET A 82 -12.75 3.64 4.75
N HIS A 83 -11.78 2.77 4.46
CA HIS A 83 -12.02 1.33 4.35
C HIS A 83 -12.53 0.74 5.66
N SER A 84 -11.88 1.09 6.78
CA SER A 84 -12.28 0.60 8.12
C SER A 84 -13.68 1.06 8.51
N LEU A 85 -14.02 2.31 8.26
CA LEU A 85 -15.37 2.84 8.53
C LEU A 85 -16.43 2.12 7.70
N ILE A 86 -16.22 2.00 6.37
CA ILE A 86 -17.17 1.32 5.47
C ILE A 86 -17.32 -0.16 5.84
N LYS A 87 -16.24 -0.84 6.22
CA LYS A 87 -16.27 -2.22 6.70
C LYS A 87 -17.18 -2.38 7.93
N ASN A 88 -17.20 -1.38 8.80
CA ASN A 88 -18.02 -1.34 10.01
C ASN A 88 -19.38 -0.63 9.78
N GLN A 89 -19.85 -0.53 8.53
CA GLN A 89 -21.13 0.04 8.12
C GLN A 89 -21.30 1.54 8.46
N ILE A 90 -20.20 2.23 8.74
CA ILE A 90 -20.19 3.68 8.94
C ILE A 90 -19.89 4.33 7.61
N VAL A 91 -20.78 5.19 7.13
CA VAL A 91 -20.59 5.93 5.87
C VAL A 91 -19.87 7.25 6.14
N PRO A 92 -18.57 7.34 5.87
CA PRO A 92 -17.82 8.57 6.10
C PRO A 92 -17.91 9.51 4.91
N ASN A 93 -17.69 10.78 5.18
CA ASN A 93 -17.38 11.77 4.18
C ASN A 93 -15.87 11.98 4.09
N PHE A 94 -15.38 12.45 2.95
CA PHE A 94 -14.00 12.84 2.82
C PHE A 94 -13.82 14.05 1.90
N ILE A 95 -12.78 14.82 2.15
CA ILE A 95 -12.38 15.94 1.32
C ILE A 95 -10.87 15.85 1.14
N ILE A 96 -10.40 15.82 -0.10
CA ILE A 96 -8.98 15.92 -0.41
C ILE A 96 -8.67 17.39 -0.68
N ILE A 97 -7.81 17.97 0.14
CA ILE A 97 -7.42 19.36 0.09
C ILE A 97 -6.30 19.53 -0.93
N ASN A 98 -6.65 19.86 -2.17
CA ASN A 98 -5.70 20.20 -3.22
C ASN A 98 -5.48 21.75 -3.27
N LYS A 99 -4.81 22.27 -4.26
CA LYS A 99 -4.47 23.70 -4.36
C LYS A 99 -5.66 24.66 -4.52
N ASN A 100 -6.88 24.16 -4.71
CA ASN A 100 -8.07 25.01 -4.93
C ASN A 100 -8.85 25.20 -3.62
N LYS A 101 -8.46 26.22 -2.84
CA LYS A 101 -9.06 26.54 -1.53
C LYS A 101 -10.59 26.76 -1.58
N ILE A 102 -11.13 27.34 -2.63
CA ILE A 102 -12.57 27.68 -2.75
C ILE A 102 -13.44 26.43 -2.77
N PHE A 103 -12.98 25.36 -3.43
CA PHE A 103 -13.69 24.10 -3.56
C PHE A 103 -13.86 23.40 -2.20
N TYR A 104 -12.87 23.51 -1.30
CA TYR A 104 -12.93 22.87 0.04
C TYR A 104 -13.90 23.53 0.97
N THR A 105 -13.85 24.85 1.01
CA THR A 105 -14.75 25.64 1.85
C THR A 105 -16.20 25.31 1.48
N LYS A 106 -16.51 25.21 0.18
CA LYS A 106 -17.84 24.81 -0.29
C LYS A 106 -18.21 23.38 0.14
N LYS A 107 -17.31 22.41 -0.02
CA LYS A 107 -17.55 21.01 0.41
C LYS A 107 -17.71 20.91 1.92
N LEU A 108 -16.88 21.57 2.70
CA LEU A 108 -16.96 21.59 4.17
C LEU A 108 -18.25 22.25 4.64
N ASN A 109 -18.63 23.38 4.03
CA ASN A 109 -19.91 24.04 4.31
C ASN A 109 -21.11 23.16 3.95
N ASN A 110 -21.04 22.41 2.86
CA ASN A 110 -22.09 21.45 2.50
C ASN A 110 -22.18 20.30 3.53
N PHE A 111 -21.04 19.78 4.00
CA PHE A 111 -21.03 18.80 5.09
C PHE A 111 -21.63 19.40 6.38
N ASN A 112 -21.28 20.63 6.73
CA ASN A 112 -21.80 21.30 7.91
C ASN A 112 -23.33 21.53 7.86
N LYS A 113 -23.86 21.83 6.66
CA LYS A 113 -25.30 22.10 6.44
C LYS A 113 -26.15 20.85 6.26
N SER A 114 -25.56 19.72 5.83
CA SER A 114 -26.32 18.50 5.54
C SER A 114 -26.64 17.70 6.79
N LYS A 115 -27.93 17.37 7.00
CA LYS A 115 -28.34 16.37 8.01
C LYS A 115 -27.92 14.94 7.64
N TYR A 116 -27.84 14.65 6.34
CA TYR A 116 -27.45 13.35 5.79
C TYR A 116 -26.65 13.58 4.51
N PHE A 117 -25.40 13.17 4.49
CA PHE A 117 -24.61 13.15 3.27
C PHE A 117 -24.60 11.71 2.74
N ASN A 118 -25.51 11.42 1.83
CA ASN A 118 -25.47 10.18 1.05
C ASN A 118 -24.47 10.38 -0.09
N ASN A 119 -23.21 10.08 0.11
CA ASN A 119 -22.35 9.77 -1.00
C ASN A 119 -22.79 8.43 -1.57
N LYS A 120 -23.75 8.45 -2.46
CA LYS A 120 -23.95 7.32 -3.37
C LYS A 120 -22.63 7.12 -4.09
N ILE A 121 -21.96 6.00 -3.81
CA ILE A 121 -20.89 5.50 -4.67
C ILE A 121 -21.61 5.07 -5.95
N GLU A 122 -21.83 6.03 -6.83
CA GLU A 122 -22.51 5.80 -8.10
C GLU A 122 -21.52 5.17 -9.07
N ASN A 123 -22.01 4.15 -9.78
CA ASN A 123 -21.47 3.57 -10.99
C ASN A 123 -20.25 2.66 -10.89
N TRP A 124 -20.35 1.59 -10.09
CA TRP A 124 -19.62 0.37 -10.43
C TRP A 124 -20.30 -0.27 -11.65
N LYS A 125 -19.79 -0.02 -12.86
CA LYS A 125 -20.25 -0.76 -14.05
C LYS A 125 -19.95 -2.24 -13.83
N LYS A 126 -20.97 -3.08 -13.96
CA LYS A 126 -20.81 -4.52 -13.95
C LYS A 126 -19.97 -4.88 -15.18
N LEU A 127 -18.72 -5.28 -15.00
CA LEU A 127 -17.88 -5.74 -16.09
C LEU A 127 -18.53 -7.01 -16.67
N SER A 128 -18.97 -6.97 -17.91
CA SER A 128 -19.31 -8.17 -18.67
C SER A 128 -17.99 -8.93 -18.91
N LEU A 129 -17.89 -10.15 -18.39
CA LEU A 129 -16.80 -11.04 -18.71
C LEU A 129 -16.83 -11.31 -20.21
N GLY A 130 -15.83 -10.82 -20.94
CA GLY A 130 -15.68 -11.12 -22.36
C GLY A 130 -15.63 -12.64 -22.60
N LYS A 131 -15.96 -13.08 -23.81
CA LYS A 131 -16.07 -14.49 -24.22
C LYS A 131 -14.75 -15.32 -24.10
N ASN A 132 -13.62 -14.69 -23.82
CA ASN A 132 -12.32 -15.35 -23.70
C ASN A 132 -12.08 -15.95 -22.31
N LYS A 133 -12.47 -17.21 -22.15
CA LYS A 133 -12.31 -18.00 -20.90
C LYS A 133 -10.94 -18.66 -20.72
N LYS A 134 -10.02 -18.59 -21.69
CA LYS A 134 -8.73 -19.30 -21.67
C LYS A 134 -7.78 -18.88 -20.52
N PRO A 135 -7.54 -17.59 -20.24
CA PRO A 135 -6.55 -17.20 -19.21
C PRO A 135 -6.90 -17.61 -17.79
N LEU A 136 -8.19 -17.77 -17.47
CA LEU A 136 -8.65 -18.06 -16.10
C LEU A 136 -8.35 -19.50 -15.63
N LYS A 137 -8.14 -20.46 -16.56
CA LYS A 137 -7.79 -21.82 -16.20
C LYS A 137 -6.37 -21.94 -15.65
N GLU A 138 -5.43 -21.14 -16.17
CA GLU A 138 -4.01 -21.17 -15.81
C GLU A 138 -3.75 -20.48 -14.45
N ILE A 139 -4.60 -19.53 -14.06
CA ILE A 139 -4.49 -18.80 -12.79
C ILE A 139 -5.01 -19.62 -11.59
N LYS A 140 -5.71 -20.71 -11.84
CA LYS A 140 -6.30 -21.54 -10.77
C LYS A 140 -5.23 -22.31 -9.98
N ASN A 141 -5.58 -22.69 -8.76
CA ASN A 141 -4.75 -23.52 -7.85
C ASN A 141 -3.44 -22.86 -7.39
N GLN A 142 -3.33 -21.54 -7.46
CA GLN A 142 -2.16 -20.85 -6.93
C GLN A 142 -2.12 -20.90 -5.40
N LYS A 143 -0.91 -20.97 -4.84
CA LYS A 143 -0.68 -21.02 -3.40
C LYS A 143 0.07 -19.79 -2.93
N ILE A 144 -0.57 -18.97 -2.09
CA ILE A 144 -0.01 -17.76 -1.52
C ILE A 144 0.50 -18.04 -0.11
N GLY A 145 1.77 -17.73 0.15
CA GLY A 145 2.34 -17.74 1.49
C GLY A 145 2.11 -16.41 2.19
N ILE A 146 1.33 -16.40 3.26
CA ILE A 146 1.32 -15.24 4.15
C ILE A 146 2.34 -15.45 5.25
N ILE A 147 3.28 -14.48 5.39
CA ILE A 147 4.34 -14.52 6.40
C ILE A 147 4.07 -13.43 7.43
N GLY A 148 3.75 -13.85 8.65
CA GLY A 148 3.24 -12.99 9.71
C GLY A 148 1.74 -12.73 9.56
N ILE A 149 1.28 -11.69 10.26
CA ILE A 149 -0.10 -11.20 10.20
C ILE A 149 -0.12 -9.76 9.71
N ARG A 150 -1.24 -9.28 9.17
CA ARG A 150 -1.36 -7.87 8.81
C ARG A 150 -1.10 -6.97 10.01
N PRO A 151 -0.55 -5.77 9.83
CA PRO A 151 -0.43 -4.80 10.91
C PRO A 151 -1.82 -4.43 11.46
N ASP A 152 -1.87 -4.09 12.74
CA ASP A 152 -3.10 -3.62 13.36
C ASP A 152 -3.60 -2.34 12.69
N GLY A 153 -4.93 -2.20 12.57
CA GLY A 153 -5.54 -1.06 11.89
C GLY A 153 -5.44 -1.05 10.35
N PHE A 154 -4.81 -2.09 9.74
CA PHE A 154 -4.71 -2.25 8.29
C PHE A 154 -5.84 -3.12 7.74
N ASP A 155 -7.08 -2.66 7.91
CA ASP A 155 -8.26 -3.40 7.45
C ASP A 155 -8.32 -3.58 5.93
N THR A 156 -7.60 -2.76 5.16
CA THR A 156 -7.44 -2.93 3.71
C THR A 156 -6.74 -4.23 3.33
N CYS A 157 -5.94 -4.78 4.24
CA CYS A 157 -5.22 -6.05 4.08
C CYS A 157 -5.98 -7.24 4.66
N ASP A 158 -7.22 -7.03 5.14
CA ASP A 158 -8.05 -8.10 5.67
C ASP A 158 -8.52 -9.06 4.56
N TYR A 159 -8.56 -10.34 4.88
CA TYR A 159 -8.93 -11.38 3.93
C TYR A 159 -9.68 -12.53 4.59
N ASN A 160 -10.43 -13.28 3.79
CA ASN A 160 -11.08 -14.51 4.20
C ASN A 160 -10.56 -15.67 3.32
N SER A 161 -9.80 -16.59 3.91
CA SER A 161 -9.16 -17.70 3.18
C SER A 161 -10.18 -18.60 2.48
N ARG A 162 -11.34 -18.85 3.12
CA ARG A 162 -12.42 -19.66 2.55
C ARG A 162 -13.04 -18.98 1.34
N GLU A 163 -13.39 -17.70 1.45
CA GLU A 163 -13.92 -16.92 0.35
C GLU A 163 -12.97 -16.84 -0.85
N ILE A 164 -11.65 -16.64 -0.57
CA ILE A 164 -10.60 -16.63 -1.60
C ILE A 164 -10.52 -18.00 -2.29
N LYS A 165 -10.57 -19.09 -1.54
CA LYS A 165 -10.57 -20.44 -2.10
C LYS A 165 -11.79 -20.72 -2.97
N GLU A 166 -13.00 -20.39 -2.47
CA GLU A 166 -14.26 -20.64 -3.16
C GLU A 166 -14.41 -19.78 -4.43
N LYS A 167 -14.07 -18.49 -4.36
CA LYS A 167 -14.33 -17.55 -5.46
C LYS A 167 -13.19 -17.40 -6.45
N LEU A 168 -11.94 -17.50 -5.98
CA LEU A 168 -10.74 -17.25 -6.78
C LEU A 168 -9.90 -18.52 -6.99
N ASN A 169 -10.18 -19.58 -6.24
CA ASN A 169 -9.42 -20.84 -6.23
C ASN A 169 -7.92 -20.67 -5.88
N PHE A 170 -7.61 -19.73 -4.99
CA PHE A 170 -6.29 -19.58 -4.40
C PHE A 170 -6.23 -20.26 -3.02
N ASN A 171 -5.12 -20.89 -2.71
CA ASN A 171 -4.86 -21.48 -1.39
C ASN A 171 -3.96 -20.56 -0.59
N ILE A 172 -4.25 -20.37 0.70
CA ILE A 172 -3.44 -19.55 1.61
C ILE A 172 -2.69 -20.45 2.60
N LYS A 173 -1.36 -20.35 2.60
CA LYS A 173 -0.48 -20.99 3.57
C LYS A 173 -0.01 -19.96 4.57
N LYS A 174 -0.38 -20.12 5.84
CA LYS A 174 0.07 -19.24 6.93
C LYS A 174 1.43 -19.70 7.47
N LEU A 175 2.35 -18.77 7.63
CA LEU A 175 3.70 -18.93 8.15
C LEU A 175 4.01 -17.80 9.12
N SER A 176 4.82 -18.06 10.15
CA SER A 176 5.26 -17.01 11.08
C SER A 176 6.47 -16.24 10.53
N LEU A 177 6.70 -15.02 11.03
CA LEU A 177 7.95 -14.31 10.76
C LEU A 177 9.17 -15.09 11.22
N ASN A 178 9.06 -15.80 12.35
CA ASN A 178 10.14 -16.63 12.85
C ASN A 178 10.52 -17.76 11.88
N ASN A 179 9.58 -18.31 11.11
CA ASN A 179 9.92 -19.26 10.04
C ASN A 179 10.85 -18.60 9.00
N LEU A 180 10.55 -17.35 8.59
CA LEU A 180 11.38 -16.64 7.65
C LEU A 180 12.75 -16.29 8.26
N PHE A 181 12.79 -15.79 9.47
CA PHE A 181 14.04 -15.43 10.16
C PHE A 181 14.95 -16.64 10.34
N THR A 182 14.39 -17.78 10.73
CA THR A 182 15.14 -19.04 10.90
C THR A 182 15.71 -19.53 9.58
N GLU A 183 14.91 -19.55 8.50
CA GLU A 183 15.41 -19.93 7.17
C GLU A 183 16.47 -18.97 6.65
N SER A 184 16.31 -17.67 6.91
CA SER A 184 17.27 -16.65 6.47
C SER A 184 18.60 -16.73 7.20
N LYS A 185 18.62 -17.10 8.48
CA LYS A 185 19.85 -17.28 9.28
C LYS A 185 20.69 -18.49 8.83
N LYS A 186 20.11 -19.47 8.14
CA LYS A 186 20.81 -20.67 7.63
C LYS A 186 21.54 -20.41 6.31
N ILE A 187 21.38 -19.25 5.69
CA ILE A 187 21.96 -18.98 4.36
C ILE A 187 23.48 -18.88 4.45
N ASN A 188 24.15 -19.65 3.61
CA ASN A 188 25.61 -19.64 3.57
C ASN A 188 26.16 -18.33 2.97
N LYS A 189 27.37 -17.96 3.41
CA LYS A 189 28.03 -16.72 2.99
C LYS A 189 28.31 -16.64 1.48
N ASN A 190 28.50 -17.77 0.82
CA ASN A 190 28.76 -17.81 -0.62
C ASN A 190 27.52 -17.39 -1.42
N ASN A 191 26.33 -17.84 -1.03
CA ASN A 191 25.08 -17.40 -1.66
C ASN A 191 24.84 -15.92 -1.47
N ILE A 192 25.12 -15.39 -0.28
CA ILE A 192 25.02 -13.94 0.00
C ILE A 192 26.00 -13.17 -0.88
N LYS A 193 27.28 -13.59 -0.97
CA LYS A 193 28.29 -12.95 -1.82
C LYS A 193 27.90 -12.95 -3.30
N LYS A 194 27.44 -14.07 -3.84
CA LYS A 194 26.98 -14.18 -5.24
C LYS A 194 25.82 -13.21 -5.52
N THR A 195 24.82 -13.18 -4.65
CA THR A 195 23.67 -12.28 -4.81
C THR A 195 24.07 -10.82 -4.66
N LYS A 196 24.92 -10.49 -3.72
CA LYS A 196 25.49 -9.13 -3.55
C LYS A 196 26.20 -8.66 -4.80
N PHE A 197 27.00 -9.51 -5.43
CA PHE A 197 27.68 -9.21 -6.69
C PHE A 197 26.65 -8.89 -7.82
N LEU A 198 25.58 -9.68 -7.95
CA LEU A 198 24.53 -9.43 -8.94
C LEU A 198 23.82 -8.10 -8.68
N ILE A 199 23.44 -7.83 -7.44
CA ILE A 199 22.81 -6.56 -7.04
C ILE A 199 23.71 -5.38 -7.39
N THR A 200 25.02 -5.49 -7.17
CA THR A 200 26.00 -4.43 -7.46
C THR A 200 26.13 -4.11 -8.96
N LYS A 201 25.84 -5.08 -9.83
CA LYS A 201 25.81 -4.83 -11.28
C LYS A 201 24.58 -4.04 -11.72
N ASP A 202 23.44 -4.28 -11.07
CA ASP A 202 22.15 -3.76 -11.52
C ASP A 202 21.74 -2.48 -10.78
N LEU A 203 22.24 -2.28 -9.54
CA LEU A 203 21.90 -1.16 -8.67
C LEU A 203 23.13 -0.36 -8.28
N LYS A 204 23.11 0.95 -8.54
CA LYS A 204 24.15 1.88 -8.13
C LYS A 204 24.10 2.13 -6.61
N GLY A 205 25.25 2.41 -5.98
CA GLY A 205 25.35 2.83 -4.57
C GLY A 205 25.39 1.70 -3.56
N THR A 206 25.55 0.44 -3.96
CA THR A 206 25.60 -0.70 -3.03
C THR A 206 26.79 -0.65 -2.06
N LYS A 207 27.89 0.00 -2.47
CA LYS A 207 29.08 0.17 -1.62
C LYS A 207 28.86 1.15 -0.48
N ASP A 208 27.94 2.08 -0.63
CA ASP A 208 27.64 3.15 0.34
C ASP A 208 26.72 2.68 1.48
N LEU A 209 26.17 1.47 1.37
CA LEU A 209 25.29 0.88 2.38
C LEU A 209 26.08 0.23 3.52
N ASN A 210 25.44 0.15 4.70
CA ASN A 210 25.93 -0.73 5.76
C ASN A 210 25.95 -2.19 5.27
N GLN A 211 27.13 -2.76 5.11
CA GLN A 211 27.32 -4.06 4.47
C GLN A 211 26.72 -5.22 5.28
N LYS A 212 26.76 -5.14 6.61
CA LYS A 212 26.14 -6.17 7.48
C LYS A 212 24.60 -6.18 7.33
N GLU A 213 24.00 -5.00 7.24
CA GLU A 213 22.55 -4.86 7.05
C GLU A 213 22.12 -5.25 5.63
N LEU A 214 22.92 -4.93 4.61
CA LEU A 214 22.72 -5.39 3.24
C LEU A 214 22.74 -6.93 3.16
N GLU A 215 23.68 -7.59 3.82
CA GLU A 215 23.78 -9.04 3.88
C GLU A 215 22.57 -9.66 4.59
N LYS A 216 22.05 -9.03 5.64
CA LYS A 216 20.80 -9.43 6.27
C LYS A 216 19.61 -9.33 5.29
N SER A 217 19.48 -8.25 4.54
CA SER A 217 18.44 -8.12 3.51
C SER A 217 18.58 -9.21 2.45
N ILE A 218 19.77 -9.49 1.96
CA ILE A 218 20.02 -10.56 1.00
C ILE A 218 19.65 -11.92 1.58
N SER A 219 19.90 -12.17 2.87
CA SER A 219 19.53 -13.43 3.50
C SER A 219 18.02 -13.60 3.61
N ILE A 220 17.23 -12.52 3.81
CA ILE A 220 15.76 -12.56 3.73
C ILE A 220 15.29 -13.00 2.34
N TYR A 221 15.90 -12.48 1.26
CA TYR A 221 15.57 -12.92 -0.10
C TYR A 221 15.75 -14.45 -0.27
N HIS A 222 16.87 -14.98 0.17
CA HIS A 222 17.12 -16.44 0.11
C HIS A 222 16.18 -17.22 1.04
N GLY A 223 15.86 -16.68 2.22
CA GLY A 223 14.86 -17.25 3.12
C GLY A 223 13.49 -17.39 2.46
N LEU A 224 13.04 -16.35 1.75
CA LEU A 224 11.81 -16.39 0.95
C LEU A 224 11.88 -17.45 -0.15
N GLU A 225 12.98 -17.56 -0.89
CA GLU A 225 13.19 -18.58 -1.91
C GLU A 225 13.14 -20.00 -1.33
N ASN A 226 13.76 -20.24 -0.17
CA ASN A 226 13.73 -21.54 0.51
C ASN A 226 12.31 -21.90 0.94
N ILE A 227 11.60 -20.97 1.57
CA ILE A 227 10.19 -21.14 1.98
C ILE A 227 9.31 -21.39 0.75
N ARG A 228 9.54 -20.66 -0.35
CA ARG A 228 8.82 -20.85 -1.61
C ARG A 228 8.94 -22.31 -2.10
N LYS A 229 10.16 -22.80 -2.19
CA LYS A 229 10.43 -24.16 -2.66
C LYS A 229 9.86 -25.21 -1.71
N LYS A 230 10.08 -25.05 -0.40
CA LYS A 230 9.63 -25.98 0.63
C LYS A 230 8.11 -26.17 0.66
N HIS A 231 7.34 -25.13 0.37
CA HIS A 231 5.89 -25.13 0.47
C HIS A 231 5.19 -25.01 -0.89
N ASP A 232 5.94 -25.04 -1.99
CA ASP A 232 5.44 -24.89 -3.35
C ASP A 232 4.55 -23.63 -3.49
N LEU A 233 5.10 -22.48 -3.16
CA LEU A 233 4.37 -21.22 -3.17
C LEU A 233 4.57 -20.45 -4.48
N ASN A 234 3.51 -19.82 -4.96
CA ASN A 234 3.52 -19.04 -6.18
C ASN A 234 3.68 -17.53 -5.92
N ALA A 235 3.33 -17.07 -4.70
CA ALA A 235 3.40 -15.69 -4.29
C ALA A 235 3.44 -15.56 -2.77
N PHE A 236 3.71 -14.32 -2.29
CA PHE A 236 3.81 -13.99 -0.88
C PHE A 236 3.03 -12.74 -0.51
N ALA A 237 2.57 -12.68 0.73
CA ALA A 237 2.16 -11.51 1.45
C ALA A 237 2.97 -11.45 2.75
N VAL A 238 3.84 -10.43 2.90
CA VAL A 238 4.85 -10.40 3.97
C VAL A 238 4.60 -9.25 4.93
N ARG A 239 4.56 -9.54 6.23
CA ARG A 239 4.63 -8.50 7.26
C ARG A 239 6.04 -7.89 7.25
N CYS A 240 6.16 -6.73 6.63
CA CYS A 240 7.45 -6.06 6.37
C CYS A 240 7.91 -5.16 7.51
N TRP A 241 7.04 -4.86 8.50
CA TRP A 241 7.33 -4.02 9.66
C TRP A 241 6.39 -4.34 10.82
N PRO A 242 6.73 -4.00 12.09
CA PRO A 242 8.03 -3.42 12.50
C PRO A 242 9.16 -4.45 12.65
N GLU A 243 8.85 -5.73 12.81
CA GLU A 243 9.75 -6.80 13.28
C GLU A 243 10.96 -7.04 12.35
N MET A 244 10.79 -6.82 11.03
CA MET A 244 11.91 -6.89 10.09
C MET A 244 13.03 -5.91 10.45
N PHE A 245 12.67 -4.73 10.96
CA PHE A 245 13.61 -3.69 11.37
C PHE A 245 14.10 -3.86 12.79
N THR A 246 13.21 -4.19 13.72
CA THR A 246 13.49 -4.22 15.16
C THR A 246 14.11 -5.54 15.63
N GLU A 247 13.73 -6.67 15.03
CA GLU A 247 14.20 -8.00 15.44
C GLU A 247 15.24 -8.56 14.48
N TYR A 248 14.99 -8.51 13.16
CA TYR A 248 15.95 -9.01 12.17
C TYR A 248 16.99 -7.98 11.79
N GLY A 249 16.64 -6.70 11.77
CA GLY A 249 17.56 -5.57 11.61
C GLY A 249 17.86 -5.23 10.15
N CYS A 250 16.90 -5.37 9.23
CA CYS A 250 17.02 -4.93 7.84
C CYS A 250 15.66 -4.52 7.25
N ALA A 251 15.67 -3.90 6.06
CA ALA A 251 14.47 -3.72 5.26
C ALA A 251 14.22 -4.94 4.37
N SER A 252 12.97 -5.38 4.28
CA SER A 252 12.54 -6.47 3.40
C SER A 252 12.10 -6.00 2.01
N CYS A 253 12.04 -4.68 1.76
CA CYS A 253 11.53 -4.13 0.50
C CYS A 253 12.39 -4.57 -0.71
N GLY A 254 13.73 -4.49 -0.62
CA GLY A 254 14.62 -4.98 -1.67
C GLY A 254 14.52 -6.49 -1.91
N PRO A 255 14.56 -7.36 -0.88
CA PRO A 255 14.23 -8.77 -1.00
C PRO A 255 12.91 -9.05 -1.72
N MET A 256 11.84 -8.33 -1.36
CA MET A 256 10.55 -8.45 -2.05
C MET A 256 10.61 -7.97 -3.49
N ALA A 257 11.36 -6.89 -3.77
CA ALA A 257 11.60 -6.43 -5.14
C ALA A 257 12.29 -7.48 -6.01
N MET A 258 13.27 -8.18 -5.46
CA MET A 258 13.96 -9.27 -6.13
C MET A 258 13.05 -10.46 -6.41
N MET A 259 12.10 -10.78 -5.51
CA MET A 259 11.07 -11.79 -5.75
C MET A 259 10.11 -11.32 -6.85
N ASN A 260 9.66 -10.07 -6.79
CA ASN A 260 8.79 -9.47 -7.81
C ASN A 260 9.44 -9.48 -9.19
N GLU A 261 10.76 -9.22 -9.30
CA GLU A 261 11.51 -9.32 -10.57
C GLU A 261 11.40 -10.71 -11.19
N LYS A 262 11.39 -11.75 -10.39
CA LYS A 262 11.16 -13.14 -10.82
C LYS A 262 9.69 -13.47 -11.10
N LYS A 263 8.81 -12.49 -11.10
CA LYS A 263 7.36 -12.65 -11.23
C LYS A 263 6.71 -13.46 -10.09
N ILE A 264 7.42 -13.60 -8.97
CA ILE A 264 6.89 -14.17 -7.75
C ILE A 264 6.35 -13.00 -6.94
N SER A 265 5.04 -12.77 -7.06
CA SER A 265 4.40 -11.64 -6.38
C SER A 265 4.69 -11.65 -4.88
N CYS A 266 5.22 -10.53 -4.39
CA CYS A 266 5.55 -10.36 -2.98
C CYS A 266 4.98 -9.01 -2.52
N ALA A 267 3.85 -9.04 -1.81
CA ALA A 267 3.15 -7.86 -1.34
C ALA A 267 3.58 -7.50 0.09
N CYS A 268 3.69 -6.19 0.36
CA CYS A 268 3.98 -5.61 1.67
C CYS A 268 2.79 -5.77 2.63
N GLU A 269 3.02 -5.56 3.92
CA GLU A 269 1.98 -5.45 4.96
C GLU A 269 1.08 -6.69 5.11
N ALA A 270 1.60 -7.85 4.71
CA ALA A 270 0.84 -9.10 4.66
C ALA A 270 -0.47 -8.98 3.83
N ASP A 271 -0.45 -8.14 2.78
CA ASP A 271 -1.58 -7.88 1.91
C ASP A 271 -1.84 -9.05 0.93
N VAL A 272 -2.66 -9.99 1.37
CA VAL A 272 -3.00 -11.19 0.59
C VAL A 272 -3.73 -10.82 -0.71
N LEU A 273 -4.67 -9.87 -0.67
CA LEU A 273 -5.43 -9.47 -1.86
C LEU A 273 -4.55 -8.67 -2.84
N GLY A 274 -3.58 -7.89 -2.35
CA GLY A 274 -2.54 -7.25 -3.15
C GLY A 274 -1.64 -8.28 -3.83
N SER A 275 -1.19 -9.29 -3.09
CA SER A 275 -0.41 -10.39 -3.64
C SER A 275 -1.15 -11.15 -4.74
N ILE A 276 -2.43 -11.47 -4.53
CA ILE A 276 -3.30 -12.09 -5.54
C ILE A 276 -3.43 -11.19 -6.77
N SER A 277 -3.63 -9.88 -6.58
CA SER A 277 -3.75 -8.91 -7.68
C SER A 277 -2.50 -8.90 -8.56
N CYS A 278 -1.33 -8.81 -7.94
CA CYS A 278 -0.05 -8.85 -8.63
C CYS A 278 0.20 -10.22 -9.30
N ASN A 279 -0.15 -11.32 -8.63
CA ASN A 279 -0.01 -12.66 -9.20
C ASN A 279 -0.87 -12.82 -10.47
N ILE A 280 -2.12 -12.38 -10.45
CA ILE A 280 -3.01 -12.40 -11.61
C ILE A 280 -2.39 -11.60 -12.77
N LEU A 281 -1.91 -10.38 -12.51
CA LEU A 281 -1.26 -9.56 -13.55
C LEU A 281 -0.01 -10.22 -14.11
N ASN A 282 0.83 -10.82 -13.26
CA ASN A 282 2.03 -11.52 -13.66
C ASN A 282 1.71 -12.70 -14.61
N GLN A 283 0.69 -13.49 -14.29
CA GLN A 283 0.26 -14.62 -15.09
C GLN A 283 -0.32 -14.19 -16.45
N LEU A 284 -1.14 -13.14 -16.46
CA LEU A 284 -1.78 -12.67 -17.68
C LEU A 284 -0.82 -11.96 -18.65
N ASN A 285 0.16 -11.22 -18.11
CA ASN A 285 1.03 -10.36 -18.90
C ASN A 285 2.44 -10.95 -19.13
N GLY A 286 2.82 -11.99 -18.37
CA GLY A 286 4.17 -12.56 -18.40
C GLY A 286 5.27 -11.61 -17.93
N LYS A 287 4.91 -10.46 -17.32
CA LYS A 287 5.83 -9.44 -16.80
C LYS A 287 5.60 -9.23 -15.30
N PRO A 288 6.62 -8.76 -14.57
CA PRO A 288 6.45 -8.39 -13.16
C PRO A 288 5.41 -7.27 -12.97
N SER A 289 4.71 -7.29 -11.86
CA SER A 289 3.83 -6.22 -11.40
C SER A 289 4.32 -5.63 -10.09
N LEU A 290 3.76 -4.48 -9.70
CA LEU A 290 4.17 -3.71 -8.53
C LEU A 290 2.92 -3.32 -7.72
N LEU A 291 2.94 -3.57 -6.41
CA LEU A 291 1.99 -2.99 -5.48
C LEU A 291 2.40 -1.54 -5.19
N VAL A 292 1.46 -0.62 -5.28
CA VAL A 292 1.72 0.82 -5.09
C VAL A 292 0.65 1.47 -4.23
N ASP A 293 1.04 2.56 -3.56
CA ASP A 293 0.16 3.52 -2.93
C ASP A 293 -0.08 4.71 -3.85
N ILE A 294 -1.24 5.34 -3.71
CA ILE A 294 -1.54 6.65 -4.31
C ILE A 294 -1.24 7.70 -3.25
N VAL A 295 -0.19 8.49 -3.46
CA VAL A 295 0.29 9.46 -2.46
C VAL A 295 -0.01 10.92 -2.83
N ASP A 296 -0.29 11.18 -4.09
CA ASP A 296 -0.68 12.49 -4.59
C ASP A 296 -1.65 12.35 -5.76
N LEU A 297 -2.50 13.35 -5.93
CA LEU A 297 -3.39 13.51 -7.07
C LEU A 297 -3.46 14.98 -7.48
N ASP A 298 -3.57 15.21 -8.78
CA ASP A 298 -3.74 16.53 -9.37
C ASP A 298 -4.89 16.50 -10.37
N ASP A 299 -5.98 17.18 -10.02
CA ASP A 299 -7.20 17.25 -10.84
C ASP A 299 -6.99 18.05 -12.14
N LYS A 300 -5.98 18.95 -12.17
CA LYS A 300 -5.74 19.82 -13.33
C LYS A 300 -5.16 19.05 -14.51
N ASP A 301 -4.24 18.11 -14.23
CA ASP A 301 -3.61 17.31 -15.28
C ASP A 301 -4.08 15.85 -15.27
N ASN A 302 -5.14 15.55 -14.51
CA ASN A 302 -5.70 14.19 -14.35
C ASN A 302 -4.63 13.15 -14.05
N SER A 303 -3.73 13.46 -13.12
CA SER A 303 -2.64 12.58 -12.74
C SER A 303 -2.64 12.23 -11.26
N VAL A 304 -2.06 11.07 -10.99
CA VAL A 304 -1.77 10.58 -9.63
C VAL A 304 -0.28 10.26 -9.52
N VAL A 305 0.26 10.26 -8.30
CA VAL A 305 1.60 9.72 -8.06
C VAL A 305 1.47 8.36 -7.41
N PHE A 306 1.99 7.36 -8.10
CA PHE A 306 2.23 6.03 -7.54
C PHE A 306 3.57 6.02 -6.82
N TRP A 307 3.58 5.43 -5.65
CA TRP A 307 4.76 5.31 -4.82
C TRP A 307 4.76 4.00 -4.03
N HIS A 308 5.94 3.49 -3.78
CA HIS A 308 6.19 2.52 -2.70
C HIS A 308 7.62 2.67 -2.19
N CYS A 309 7.87 2.21 -0.96
CA CYS A 309 9.16 2.39 -0.28
C CYS A 309 10.35 1.67 -0.94
N GLY A 310 10.19 0.90 -2.03
CA GLY A 310 11.30 0.33 -2.78
C GLY A 310 11.21 -1.17 -3.06
N LEU A 311 9.98 -1.70 -3.23
CA LEU A 311 9.75 -3.12 -3.60
C LEU A 311 9.54 -3.33 -5.11
N ALA A 312 9.85 -2.32 -5.92
CA ALA A 312 9.66 -2.41 -7.36
C ALA A 312 10.71 -3.30 -8.04
N PRO A 313 10.29 -4.13 -9.02
CA PRO A 313 11.20 -4.85 -9.90
C PRO A 313 12.12 -3.90 -10.66
N ILE A 314 13.42 -4.25 -10.77
CA ILE A 314 14.42 -3.43 -11.50
C ILE A 314 14.02 -3.23 -12.97
N SER A 315 13.40 -4.22 -13.60
CA SER A 315 12.91 -4.14 -14.98
C SER A 315 11.88 -3.02 -15.22
N MET A 316 11.32 -2.44 -14.16
CA MET A 316 10.46 -1.25 -14.22
C MET A 316 11.21 0.08 -14.21
N SER A 317 12.54 0.05 -14.02
CA SER A 317 13.43 1.21 -14.18
C SER A 317 13.83 1.44 -15.62
N LYS A 318 14.26 2.65 -15.96
CA LYS A 318 15.10 2.85 -17.13
C LYS A 318 16.48 2.23 -16.87
N LYS A 319 17.08 1.68 -17.95
CA LYS A 319 18.41 1.07 -17.86
C LYS A 319 19.43 2.04 -17.24
N GLY A 320 20.11 1.59 -16.18
CA GLY A 320 21.15 2.36 -15.50
C GLY A 320 20.69 3.48 -14.55
N GLU A 321 19.37 3.66 -14.35
CA GLU A 321 18.83 4.64 -13.40
C GLU A 321 18.59 4.06 -12.01
N ALA A 322 18.49 2.74 -11.86
CA ALA A 322 18.18 2.10 -10.58
C ALA A 322 19.34 2.23 -9.58
N ARG A 323 19.00 2.56 -8.35
CA ARG A 323 19.92 2.72 -7.23
C ARG A 323 19.41 1.92 -6.03
N VAL A 324 20.31 1.64 -5.11
CA VAL A 324 19.91 1.19 -3.77
C VAL A 324 19.46 2.38 -2.93
N GLY A 325 18.53 2.12 -2.01
CA GLY A 325 18.07 3.10 -1.05
C GLY A 325 18.06 2.56 0.38
N ILE A 326 17.90 3.49 1.31
CA ILE A 326 17.71 3.26 2.74
C ILE A 326 16.30 3.67 3.10
N HIS A 327 15.60 2.86 3.88
CA HIS A 327 14.22 3.16 4.29
C HIS A 327 14.16 4.46 5.08
N SER A 328 13.45 5.45 4.56
CA SER A 328 13.48 6.83 5.06
C SER A 328 13.16 6.96 6.55
N ASN A 329 12.21 6.16 7.06
CA ASN A 329 11.79 6.22 8.46
C ASN A 329 12.56 5.26 9.37
N ARG A 330 13.13 4.17 8.84
CA ARG A 330 13.74 3.09 9.62
C ARG A 330 15.25 3.00 9.44
N GLN A 331 15.83 3.80 8.54
CA GLN A 331 17.27 3.92 8.28
C GLN A 331 18.00 2.59 8.05
N LYS A 332 17.32 1.63 7.43
CA LYS A 332 17.85 0.30 7.09
C LYS A 332 17.79 0.04 5.57
N PRO A 333 18.85 -0.55 4.97
CA PRO A 333 18.79 -1.08 3.63
C PRO A 333 18.05 -2.43 3.61
N LEU A 334 17.64 -2.99 2.51
CA LEU A 334 17.82 -2.60 1.13
C LEU A 334 16.49 -2.13 0.54
N LEU A 335 16.51 -1.06 -0.22
CA LEU A 335 15.41 -0.64 -1.08
C LEU A 335 15.89 -0.55 -2.53
N HIS A 336 14.94 -0.63 -3.48
CA HIS A 336 15.17 -0.19 -4.85
C HIS A 336 14.66 1.25 -5.00
N ASP A 337 15.53 2.16 -5.41
CA ASP A 337 15.23 3.59 -5.57
C ASP A 337 15.39 4.00 -7.03
N PHE A 338 14.26 4.24 -7.68
CA PHE A 338 14.23 4.70 -9.07
C PHE A 338 12.86 5.22 -9.48
N ARG A 339 12.85 5.98 -10.57
CA ARG A 339 11.65 6.40 -11.26
C ARG A 339 11.12 5.26 -12.14
N LEU A 340 9.81 4.99 -12.06
CA LEU A 340 9.14 4.07 -12.99
C LEU A 340 9.33 4.54 -14.43
N LYS A 341 9.72 3.63 -15.32
CA LYS A 341 9.88 3.94 -16.74
C LYS A 341 8.54 4.32 -17.37
N PRO A 342 8.51 5.32 -18.26
CA PRO A 342 7.30 5.73 -18.96
C PRO A 342 6.67 4.61 -19.79
N GLY A 343 5.34 4.64 -19.91
CA GLY A 343 4.60 3.71 -20.75
C GLY A 343 3.21 3.40 -20.25
N LYS A 344 2.44 2.75 -21.11
CA LYS A 344 1.07 2.31 -20.80
C LYS A 344 1.07 1.21 -19.75
N ILE A 345 0.15 1.32 -18.79
CA ILE A 345 0.00 0.38 -17.67
C ILE A 345 -1.46 -0.04 -17.49
N THR A 346 -1.62 -1.19 -16.87
CA THR A 346 -2.89 -1.65 -16.32
C THR A 346 -2.82 -1.58 -14.80
N ILE A 347 -3.76 -0.89 -14.19
CA ILE A 347 -3.93 -0.78 -12.75
C ILE A 347 -5.03 -1.75 -12.37
N PHE A 348 -4.73 -2.69 -11.48
CA PHE A 348 -5.65 -3.73 -11.08
C PHE A 348 -5.56 -4.01 -9.58
N ARG A 349 -6.70 -4.14 -8.93
CA ARG A 349 -6.77 -4.51 -7.53
C ARG A 349 -7.95 -5.43 -7.27
N VAL A 350 -7.72 -6.55 -6.60
CA VAL A 350 -8.73 -7.31 -5.88
C VAL A 350 -8.87 -6.70 -4.50
N SER A 351 -10.05 -6.29 -4.13
CA SER A 351 -10.32 -5.65 -2.83
C SER A 351 -11.56 -6.25 -2.18
N LYS A 352 -11.67 -6.08 -0.86
CA LYS A 352 -12.89 -6.43 -0.13
C LYS A 352 -13.52 -5.14 0.39
N SER A 353 -14.74 -4.87 -0.02
CA SER A 353 -15.51 -3.69 0.42
C SER A 353 -16.94 -4.10 0.71
N ALA A 354 -17.51 -3.64 1.84
CA ALA A 354 -18.82 -4.01 2.33
C ALA A 354 -19.05 -5.54 2.29
N ASN A 355 -18.07 -6.30 2.80
CA ASN A 355 -18.07 -7.78 2.85
C ASN A 355 -18.17 -8.50 1.50
N LYS A 356 -17.89 -7.82 0.38
CA LYS A 356 -17.86 -8.40 -0.97
C LYS A 356 -16.50 -8.21 -1.62
N LEU A 357 -16.01 -9.25 -2.32
CA LEU A 357 -14.85 -9.10 -3.21
C LEU A 357 -15.25 -8.24 -4.41
N LYS A 358 -14.41 -7.26 -4.70
CA LYS A 358 -14.55 -6.33 -5.83
C LYS A 358 -13.25 -6.27 -6.62
N PHE A 359 -13.37 -5.98 -7.89
CA PHE A 359 -12.25 -5.80 -8.80
C PHE A 359 -12.22 -4.35 -9.25
N PHE A 360 -11.04 -3.75 -9.17
CA PHE A 360 -10.77 -2.43 -9.68
C PHE A 360 -9.83 -2.56 -10.88
N LEU A 361 -10.19 -2.00 -12.02
CA LEU A 361 -9.39 -2.08 -13.25
C LEU A 361 -9.43 -0.74 -13.96
N ILE A 362 -8.25 -0.15 -14.18
CA ILE A 362 -8.09 1.12 -14.93
C ILE A 362 -6.89 1.00 -15.86
N LYS A 363 -6.97 1.67 -17.00
CA LYS A 363 -5.83 1.95 -17.88
C LYS A 363 -5.18 3.26 -17.46
N GLY A 364 -3.86 3.31 -17.49
CA GLY A 364 -3.09 4.52 -17.22
C GLY A 364 -1.80 4.55 -18.02
N GLU A 365 -1.10 5.67 -17.91
CA GLU A 365 0.20 5.85 -18.55
C GLU A 365 1.17 6.53 -17.59
N ILE A 366 2.32 5.89 -17.36
CA ILE A 366 3.42 6.49 -16.58
C ILE A 366 4.07 7.56 -17.45
N GLN A 367 4.08 8.78 -16.92
CA GLN A 367 4.59 9.96 -17.62
C GLN A 367 6.12 10.07 -17.49
N ASN A 368 6.77 10.65 -18.49
CA ASN A 368 8.20 10.94 -18.44
C ASN A 368 8.48 12.20 -17.59
N ARG A 369 8.20 12.12 -16.28
CA ARG A 369 8.42 13.22 -15.32
C ARG A 369 9.54 12.85 -14.35
N LYS A 370 10.15 13.85 -13.70
CA LYS A 370 11.16 13.63 -12.66
C LYS A 370 10.58 12.78 -11.53
N ASN A 371 11.44 12.01 -10.86
CA ASN A 371 11.03 11.26 -9.68
C ASN A 371 10.47 12.22 -8.61
N SER A 372 9.30 11.90 -8.09
CA SER A 372 8.66 12.75 -7.08
C SER A 372 9.22 12.47 -5.69
N PHE A 373 9.52 11.19 -5.38
CA PHE A 373 9.90 10.78 -4.02
C PHE A 373 10.96 9.68 -4.05
N SER A 374 11.76 9.60 -2.97
CA SER A 374 12.70 8.50 -2.72
C SER A 374 11.94 7.17 -2.56
N GLY A 375 12.59 6.08 -2.93
CA GLY A 375 11.97 4.79 -3.16
C GLY A 375 11.59 4.64 -4.62
N THR A 376 10.49 3.99 -4.91
CA THR A 376 10.00 3.84 -6.28
C THR A 376 8.77 4.70 -6.49
N SER A 377 8.79 5.61 -7.47
CA SER A 377 7.64 6.44 -7.77
C SER A 377 7.48 6.73 -9.26
N GLY A 378 6.26 7.11 -9.65
CA GLY A 378 5.94 7.53 -11.01
C GLY A 378 4.66 8.35 -11.05
N VAL A 379 4.66 9.38 -11.89
CA VAL A 379 3.45 10.16 -12.19
C VAL A 379 2.67 9.42 -13.26
N VAL A 380 1.40 9.17 -13.00
CA VAL A 380 0.51 8.38 -13.87
C VAL A 380 -0.67 9.24 -14.26
N SER A 381 -0.89 9.42 -15.57
CA SER A 381 -2.17 9.90 -16.08
C SER A 381 -3.17 8.76 -16.13
N LEU A 382 -4.38 9.00 -15.64
CA LEU A 382 -5.46 8.03 -15.70
C LEU A 382 -6.21 8.19 -17.02
N GLY A 383 -6.45 7.08 -17.71
CA GLY A 383 -7.23 7.09 -18.95
C GLY A 383 -8.65 7.54 -18.69
N ASN A 384 -9.19 8.41 -19.54
CA ASN A 384 -10.60 8.70 -19.53
C ASN A 384 -11.35 7.41 -19.89
N ASN A 385 -12.10 6.86 -18.93
CA ASN A 385 -13.02 5.75 -19.20
C ASN A 385 -14.20 6.25 -20.04
N THR A 386 -13.95 6.49 -21.32
CA THR A 386 -14.99 6.57 -22.32
C THR A 386 -15.16 5.19 -22.93
N SER A 387 -15.92 4.33 -22.28
CA SER A 387 -16.65 3.20 -22.90
C SER A 387 -17.42 2.43 -21.83
#